data_f9157b76230d02a8865083ff4eb19d4b
#
_entry.id   f9157b76230d02a8865083ff4eb19d4b
#
_cell.length_a   1.000
_cell.length_b   1.000
_cell.length_c   1.000
_cell.angle_alpha   90.00
_cell.angle_beta   90.00
_cell.angle_gamma   90.00
#
_symmetry.space_group_name_H-M   'P 1'
#
loop_
_entity.id
_entity.type
_entity.pdbx_description
1 polymer ?
#
loop_
_entity_poly.entity_id
_entity_poly.type
_entity_poly.pdbx_seq_one_letter_code
_entity_poly.pdbx_strand_id
1 'polypeptide(L)'
;MTHASKDAADLSRRTALTGLAGGAGVLLASGCTPLGATSAQGPTPSRTGSATGSADDATPGVMTLFKDPGFNFNGLLALGAAGQGAGEVGEVLTAVNEINKAGASAQTYTATFKNLGDQLMAAPVGSKAATETTRLRALRASQYYGQALFFVLGSDDPDGEERLYKSGRSSWDTFCRLSAPPPVMADVPYGRTPLPVWFFRPDASGEQRPTVILTNGSDGQNVDMWTYGVQAALARGWNALVYDGPGQGQLLQVDRVVFTPRWETVVTPLVDWLVARTDVDAGRIALTGLSMAGDLAPRAAAFEDRIAALVAMPGVLAPWLGFPPEIRKILTPDKAETNKIWNEQVVPELTSAEAATLKKRFESFSVPAMLAARDGKMFTDFHTPAQLIKSLDITDVVGRIKMPTLVLDYDYEQFYPGQPRQMFDKLTSPKDYLKLTAATGAQLHCSPMAPQQHCEVVFDWLQETLPGR
;
A
#
# COMPACT_ATOMS: atom_id res chain seq x y z
N MET A 1 -5.76 51.84 15.29
CA MET A 1 -4.84 50.90 14.54
C MET A 1 -4.90 49.48 15.13
N THR A 2 -6.08 48.90 15.39
CA THR A 2 -6.24 47.60 16.06
C THR A 2 -7.29 46.68 15.42
N HIS A 3 -7.94 47.09 14.31
CA HIS A 3 -8.89 46.20 13.60
C HIS A 3 -8.29 45.51 12.36
N ALA A 4 -7.33 46.10 11.68
CA ALA A 4 -6.74 45.52 10.47
C ALA A 4 -5.80 44.29 10.73
N SER A 5 -5.28 44.12 11.95
CA SER A 5 -4.38 43.03 12.30
C SER A 5 -5.14 41.71 12.65
N LYS A 6 -6.39 41.82 13.11
CA LYS A 6 -7.18 40.61 13.39
C LYS A 6 -7.75 39.98 12.11
N ASP A 7 -8.18 40.81 11.15
CA ASP A 7 -8.73 40.28 9.89
C ASP A 7 -7.67 39.62 8.99
N ALA A 8 -6.43 40.12 9.00
CA ALA A 8 -5.33 39.48 8.26
C ALA A 8 -4.90 38.14 8.87
N ALA A 9 -4.97 37.99 10.21
CA ALA A 9 -4.71 36.72 10.89
C ALA A 9 -5.85 35.72 10.68
N ASP A 10 -7.10 36.19 10.59
CA ASP A 10 -8.27 35.35 10.33
C ASP A 10 -8.36 34.92 8.86
N LEU A 11 -7.97 35.79 7.89
CA LEU A 11 -7.86 35.44 6.48
C LEU A 11 -6.73 34.39 6.25
N SER A 12 -5.59 34.55 6.92
CA SER A 12 -4.49 33.55 6.88
C SER A 12 -4.89 32.21 7.50
N ARG A 13 -5.70 32.23 8.56
CA ARG A 13 -6.25 31.02 9.19
C ARG A 13 -7.28 30.33 8.29
N ARG A 14 -8.18 31.06 7.64
CA ARG A 14 -9.16 30.50 6.70
C ARG A 14 -8.50 29.92 5.45
N THR A 15 -7.43 30.53 4.94
CA THR A 15 -6.68 30.01 3.78
C THR A 15 -5.85 28.75 4.15
N ALA A 16 -5.33 28.66 5.38
CA ALA A 16 -4.67 27.45 5.88
C ALA A 16 -5.66 26.30 6.12
N LEU A 17 -6.89 26.62 6.57
CA LEU A 17 -7.95 25.66 6.88
C LEU A 17 -8.71 25.19 5.63
N THR A 18 -8.89 26.04 4.61
CA THR A 18 -9.39 25.61 3.30
C THR A 18 -8.40 24.73 2.56
N GLY A 19 -7.09 24.86 2.84
CA GLY A 19 -6.06 23.91 2.39
C GLY A 19 -6.20 22.53 3.06
N LEU A 20 -6.67 22.45 4.30
CA LEU A 20 -6.93 21.20 5.01
C LEU A 20 -8.21 20.51 4.52
N ALA A 21 -9.28 21.25 4.25
CA ALA A 21 -10.51 20.71 3.64
C ALA A 21 -10.30 20.24 2.18
N GLY A 22 -9.40 20.93 1.42
CA GLY A 22 -8.90 20.44 0.14
C GLY A 22 -7.83 19.36 0.26
N GLY A 23 -7.08 19.32 1.36
CA GLY A 23 -5.87 18.51 1.55
C GLY A 23 -6.12 17.06 1.94
N ALA A 24 -7.21 16.72 2.60
CA ALA A 24 -7.51 15.30 2.85
C ALA A 24 -8.16 14.62 1.64
N GLY A 25 -8.86 15.38 0.79
CA GLY A 25 -9.17 14.99 -0.59
C GLY A 25 -7.90 14.91 -1.47
N VAL A 26 -6.88 15.73 -1.20
CA VAL A 26 -5.60 15.82 -1.92
C VAL A 26 -4.59 14.75 -1.47
N LEU A 27 -4.73 14.11 -0.31
CA LEU A 27 -4.03 12.85 -0.01
C LEU A 27 -4.39 11.73 -1.01
N LEU A 28 -5.44 11.95 -1.81
CA LEU A 28 -5.92 11.04 -2.85
C LEU A 28 -6.01 11.68 -4.25
N ALA A 29 -5.78 12.99 -4.42
CA ALA A 29 -5.90 13.67 -5.71
C ALA A 29 -5.05 14.95 -5.76
N SER A 30 -3.73 14.83 -5.90
CA SER A 30 -2.88 15.96 -6.32
C SER A 30 -2.88 16.02 -7.84
N GLY A 31 -3.77 16.85 -8.39
CA GLY A 31 -3.72 17.24 -9.80
C GLY A 31 -2.44 18.00 -10.11
N CYS A 32 -1.63 17.47 -11.03
CA CYS A 32 -0.45 18.13 -11.56
C CYS A 32 -0.86 19.29 -12.45
N THR A 33 -0.49 20.52 -12.12
CA THR A 33 -0.34 21.61 -13.08
C THR A 33 0.88 21.34 -13.96
N PRO A 34 0.76 21.32 -15.29
CA PRO A 34 1.92 21.10 -16.15
C PRO A 34 2.79 22.36 -16.24
N LEU A 35 4.06 22.24 -15.89
CA LEU A 35 5.09 23.21 -16.28
C LEU A 35 5.36 23.06 -17.79
N GLY A 36 5.25 24.17 -18.51
CA GLY A 36 5.25 24.25 -19.94
C GLY A 36 6.49 23.69 -20.62
N ALA A 37 6.27 22.95 -21.68
CA ALA A 37 7.23 22.66 -22.72
C ALA A 37 6.82 23.39 -24.01
N THR A 38 7.78 24.11 -24.60
CA THR A 38 7.64 24.95 -25.77
C THR A 38 7.38 24.14 -27.05
N SER A 39 6.48 24.69 -27.81
CA SER A 39 5.93 24.44 -29.13
C SER A 39 6.80 23.87 -30.24
N ALA A 40 6.18 22.98 -31.04
CA ALA A 40 6.32 22.97 -32.49
C ALA A 40 4.91 22.85 -33.13
N GLN A 41 4.59 23.79 -34.02
CA GLN A 41 3.28 23.95 -34.66
C GLN A 41 3.08 23.03 -35.87
N GLY A 42 1.88 22.47 -35.99
CA GLY A 42 1.35 21.92 -37.21
C GLY A 42 -0.20 22.08 -37.24
N PRO A 43 -0.89 22.18 -38.37
CA PRO A 43 -2.10 22.99 -38.50
C PRO A 43 -3.39 22.31 -38.06
N THR A 44 -4.28 23.14 -37.52
CA THR A 44 -5.63 22.90 -37.02
C THR A 44 -6.67 22.62 -38.10
N PRO A 45 -7.73 21.85 -37.79
CA PRO A 45 -9.08 22.20 -38.27
C PRO A 45 -9.99 22.61 -37.08
N SER A 46 -10.61 23.75 -37.26
CA SER A 46 -11.59 24.35 -36.36
C SER A 46 -12.88 23.53 -36.26
N ARG A 47 -13.36 23.34 -35.05
CA ARG A 47 -14.79 23.06 -34.79
C ARG A 47 -15.25 23.80 -33.54
N THR A 48 -16.08 24.79 -33.76
CA THR A 48 -16.86 25.55 -32.76
C THR A 48 -17.93 24.66 -32.15
N GLY A 49 -17.93 24.58 -30.85
CA GLY A 49 -18.99 23.98 -30.06
C GLY A 49 -18.83 24.40 -28.59
N SER A 50 -19.55 25.46 -28.17
CA SER A 50 -19.65 25.82 -26.75
C SER A 50 -20.33 24.70 -25.97
N ALA A 51 -19.63 24.11 -25.01
CA ALA A 51 -20.23 23.36 -23.93
C ALA A 51 -19.64 23.89 -22.61
N THR A 52 -20.45 24.70 -21.91
CA THR A 52 -20.23 25.00 -20.49
C THR A 52 -20.57 23.73 -19.70
N GLY A 53 -19.59 22.92 -19.39
CA GLY A 53 -19.67 21.82 -18.44
C GLY A 53 -18.54 21.98 -17.45
N SER A 54 -18.84 21.96 -16.14
CA SER A 54 -17.85 21.84 -15.09
C SER A 54 -16.93 20.68 -15.42
N ALA A 55 -15.63 20.94 -15.56
CA ALA A 55 -14.65 19.90 -15.75
C ALA A 55 -14.64 19.02 -14.49
N ASP A 56 -15.19 17.81 -14.59
CA ASP A 56 -14.92 16.74 -13.63
C ASP A 56 -13.40 16.50 -13.65
N ASP A 57 -12.74 16.68 -12.51
CA ASP A 57 -11.32 16.37 -12.28
C ASP A 57 -11.05 14.84 -12.28
N ALA A 58 -11.70 14.10 -13.16
CA ALA A 58 -11.52 12.66 -13.28
C ALA A 58 -10.15 12.35 -13.91
N THR A 59 -9.35 11.54 -13.25
CA THR A 59 -8.10 11.01 -13.80
C THR A 59 -8.40 10.28 -15.12
N PRO A 60 -7.79 10.67 -16.25
CA PRO A 60 -8.11 10.09 -17.55
C PRO A 60 -7.95 8.58 -17.57
N GLY A 61 -8.94 7.85 -18.11
CA GLY A 61 -8.91 6.40 -18.26
C GLY A 61 -9.21 5.60 -16.98
N VAL A 62 -9.57 6.26 -15.87
CA VAL A 62 -9.95 5.59 -14.62
C VAL A 62 -11.46 5.47 -14.54
N MET A 63 -11.95 4.25 -14.29
CA MET A 63 -13.38 4.04 -14.02
C MET A 63 -13.74 4.62 -12.65
N THR A 64 -14.82 5.37 -12.58
CA THR A 64 -15.36 5.89 -11.33
C THR A 64 -16.37 4.90 -10.74
N LEU A 65 -15.93 4.13 -9.76
CA LEU A 65 -16.77 3.23 -8.96
C LEU A 65 -17.47 3.97 -7.83
N PHE A 66 -16.79 4.97 -7.24
CA PHE A 66 -17.27 5.82 -6.16
C PHE A 66 -16.89 7.27 -6.41
N LYS A 67 -17.70 8.20 -5.88
CA LYS A 67 -17.39 9.64 -5.92
C LYS A 67 -16.22 10.00 -4.98
N ASP A 68 -16.12 9.33 -3.84
CA ASP A 68 -15.00 9.49 -2.91
C ASP A 68 -13.74 8.86 -3.50
N PRO A 69 -12.62 9.60 -3.62
CA PRO A 69 -11.39 9.09 -4.23
C PRO A 69 -10.77 7.91 -3.47
N GLY A 70 -10.92 7.86 -2.14
CA GLY A 70 -10.39 6.77 -1.32
C GLY A 70 -11.16 5.48 -1.54
N PHE A 71 -12.49 5.54 -1.52
CA PHE A 71 -13.32 4.38 -1.84
C PHE A 71 -13.11 3.96 -3.30
N ASN A 72 -12.96 4.92 -4.22
CA ASN A 72 -12.71 4.61 -5.63
C ASN A 72 -11.39 3.85 -5.81
N PHE A 73 -10.29 4.36 -5.25
CA PHE A 73 -8.98 3.71 -5.34
C PHE A 73 -9.00 2.28 -4.75
N ASN A 74 -9.58 2.10 -3.56
CA ASN A 74 -9.67 0.78 -2.93
C ASN A 74 -10.64 -0.16 -3.68
N GLY A 75 -11.75 0.36 -4.23
CA GLY A 75 -12.62 -0.41 -5.12
C GLY A 75 -11.92 -0.89 -6.39
N LEU A 76 -11.05 -0.06 -6.97
CA LEU A 76 -10.23 -0.46 -8.13
C LEU A 76 -9.18 -1.52 -7.75
N LEU A 77 -8.58 -1.46 -6.57
CA LEU A 77 -7.70 -2.51 -6.04
C LEU A 77 -8.46 -3.85 -5.91
N ALA A 78 -9.66 -3.83 -5.32
CA ALA A 78 -10.49 -5.02 -5.20
C ALA A 78 -10.84 -5.61 -6.57
N LEU A 79 -11.19 -4.75 -7.54
CA LEU A 79 -11.53 -5.17 -8.90
C LEU A 79 -10.32 -5.75 -9.64
N GLY A 80 -9.15 -5.11 -9.55
CA GLY A 80 -7.92 -5.55 -10.19
C GLY A 80 -7.42 -6.89 -9.65
N ALA A 81 -7.63 -7.18 -8.36
CA ALA A 81 -7.29 -8.45 -7.73
C ALA A 81 -7.97 -9.67 -8.40
N ALA A 82 -9.08 -9.46 -9.11
CA ALA A 82 -9.77 -10.49 -9.89
C ALA A 82 -8.86 -11.10 -10.99
N GLY A 83 -7.96 -10.30 -11.58
CA GLY A 83 -6.98 -10.78 -12.57
C GLY A 83 -6.03 -11.85 -12.03
N GLN A 84 -5.88 -11.96 -10.71
CA GLN A 84 -5.02 -12.93 -10.01
C GLN A 84 -5.83 -13.92 -9.15
N GLY A 85 -7.16 -13.97 -9.33
CA GLY A 85 -8.06 -14.87 -8.62
C GLY A 85 -8.31 -14.49 -7.15
N ALA A 86 -7.78 -13.36 -6.67
CA ALA A 86 -8.02 -12.84 -5.33
C ALA A 86 -9.29 -11.97 -5.23
N GLY A 87 -10.04 -11.86 -6.30
CA GLY A 87 -11.35 -11.22 -6.39
C GLY A 87 -12.20 -11.87 -7.45
N GLU A 88 -13.47 -11.48 -7.51
CA GLU A 88 -14.39 -11.83 -8.59
C GLU A 88 -15.08 -10.55 -9.05
N VAL A 89 -15.04 -10.27 -10.36
CA VAL A 89 -15.58 -9.01 -10.92
C VAL A 89 -17.02 -8.77 -10.48
N GLY A 90 -17.87 -9.81 -10.60
CA GLY A 90 -19.28 -9.71 -10.23
C GLY A 90 -19.50 -9.46 -8.73
N GLU A 91 -18.73 -10.10 -7.86
CA GLU A 91 -18.78 -9.89 -6.40
C GLU A 91 -18.41 -8.44 -6.05
N VAL A 92 -17.31 -7.91 -6.62
CA VAL A 92 -16.85 -6.53 -6.35
C VAL A 92 -17.84 -5.51 -6.88
N LEU A 93 -18.32 -5.63 -8.11
CA LEU A 93 -19.28 -4.68 -8.69
C LEU A 93 -20.63 -4.70 -7.96
N THR A 94 -21.07 -5.87 -7.47
CA THR A 94 -22.27 -5.97 -6.62
C THR A 94 -22.04 -5.23 -5.31
N ALA A 95 -20.89 -5.43 -4.64
CA ALA A 95 -20.55 -4.72 -3.41
C ALA A 95 -20.51 -3.17 -3.65
N VAL A 96 -19.89 -2.72 -4.74
CA VAL A 96 -19.87 -1.30 -5.12
C VAL A 96 -21.29 -0.73 -5.28
N ASN A 97 -22.17 -1.46 -5.96
CA ASN A 97 -23.56 -1.05 -6.16
C ASN A 97 -24.34 -0.98 -4.83
N GLU A 98 -24.17 -1.95 -3.94
CA GLU A 98 -24.78 -1.97 -2.61
C GLU A 98 -24.30 -0.79 -1.75
N ILE A 99 -22.99 -0.52 -1.72
CA ILE A 99 -22.42 0.60 -0.99
C ILE A 99 -22.96 1.94 -1.52
N ASN A 100 -22.97 2.14 -2.84
CA ASN A 100 -23.48 3.37 -3.44
C ASN A 100 -24.97 3.55 -3.17
N LYS A 101 -25.77 2.48 -3.22
CA LYS A 101 -27.21 2.51 -2.94
C LYS A 101 -27.51 2.83 -1.47
N ALA A 102 -26.70 2.33 -0.54
CA ALA A 102 -26.87 2.59 0.89
C ALA A 102 -26.33 3.98 1.32
N GLY A 103 -25.59 4.65 0.44
CA GLY A 103 -24.81 5.85 0.74
C GLY A 103 -23.38 5.48 1.11
N ALA A 104 -22.44 5.80 0.21
CA ALA A 104 -21.04 5.47 0.40
C ALA A 104 -20.45 6.15 1.65
N SER A 105 -19.97 5.34 2.59
CA SER A 105 -19.37 5.74 3.85
C SER A 105 -18.42 4.67 4.34
N ALA A 106 -17.54 4.99 5.31
CA ALA A 106 -16.67 4.00 5.94
C ALA A 106 -17.47 2.82 6.53
N GLN A 107 -18.65 3.10 7.13
CA GLN A 107 -19.54 2.08 7.68
C GLN A 107 -20.06 1.15 6.59
N THR A 108 -20.67 1.69 5.53
CA THR A 108 -21.27 0.86 4.47
C THR A 108 -20.20 0.08 3.70
N TYR A 109 -19.04 0.69 3.45
CA TYR A 109 -17.91 0.01 2.80
C TYR A 109 -17.39 -1.17 3.63
N THR A 110 -17.07 -0.92 4.91
CA THR A 110 -16.59 -1.95 5.84
C THR A 110 -17.59 -3.09 5.99
N ALA A 111 -18.85 -2.77 6.24
CA ALA A 111 -19.90 -3.77 6.46
C ALA A 111 -20.13 -4.63 5.21
N THR A 112 -20.19 -4.02 4.02
CA THR A 112 -20.46 -4.75 2.76
C THR A 112 -19.33 -5.72 2.43
N PHE A 113 -18.06 -5.27 2.46
CA PHE A 113 -16.94 -6.16 2.17
C PHE A 113 -16.73 -7.22 3.25
N LYS A 114 -16.92 -6.88 4.53
CA LYS A 114 -16.91 -7.88 5.62
C LYS A 114 -17.97 -8.96 5.39
N ASN A 115 -19.22 -8.57 5.11
CA ASN A 115 -20.31 -9.52 4.87
C ASN A 115 -20.04 -10.43 3.67
N LEU A 116 -19.42 -9.89 2.61
CA LEU A 116 -19.03 -10.69 1.44
C LEU A 116 -17.96 -11.74 1.82
N GLY A 117 -16.98 -11.38 2.63
CA GLY A 117 -16.00 -12.31 3.19
C GLY A 117 -16.67 -13.40 4.06
N ASP A 118 -17.56 -12.98 4.97
CA ASP A 118 -18.31 -13.89 5.86
C ASP A 118 -19.15 -14.91 5.05
N GLN A 119 -19.84 -14.47 4.00
CA GLN A 119 -20.64 -15.33 3.11
C GLN A 119 -19.79 -16.38 2.40
N LEU A 120 -18.62 -15.99 1.89
CA LEU A 120 -17.69 -16.91 1.23
C LEU A 120 -17.17 -17.99 2.17
N MET A 121 -16.87 -17.63 3.43
CA MET A 121 -16.35 -18.57 4.42
C MET A 121 -17.44 -19.43 5.06
N ALA A 122 -18.67 -18.95 5.16
CA ALA A 122 -19.80 -19.70 5.74
C ALA A 122 -20.48 -20.66 4.75
N ALA A 123 -20.37 -20.41 3.43
CA ALA A 123 -21.15 -21.13 2.44
C ALA A 123 -20.73 -22.60 2.31
N PRO A 124 -21.54 -23.57 2.72
CA PRO A 124 -21.31 -24.95 2.36
C PRO A 124 -21.44 -25.12 0.84
N VAL A 125 -20.51 -25.75 0.21
CA VAL A 125 -20.59 -26.15 -1.19
C VAL A 125 -20.90 -27.61 -1.23
N GLY A 126 -22.19 -27.97 -1.20
CA GLY A 126 -22.62 -29.34 -1.20
C GLY A 126 -22.21 -30.14 0.05
N SER A 127 -22.39 -31.45 0.06
CA SER A 127 -21.98 -32.34 1.17
C SER A 127 -20.47 -32.55 1.27
N LYS A 128 -19.71 -32.15 0.23
CA LYS A 128 -18.24 -32.07 0.20
C LYS A 128 -17.88 -30.92 -0.72
N ALA A 129 -17.53 -29.76 -0.12
CA ALA A 129 -16.91 -28.71 -0.88
C ALA A 129 -15.63 -29.26 -1.52
N ALA A 130 -15.48 -29.13 -2.83
CA ALA A 130 -14.23 -29.45 -3.49
C ALA A 130 -13.13 -28.58 -2.85
N THR A 131 -11.99 -29.17 -2.55
CA THR A 131 -10.86 -28.48 -1.93
C THR A 131 -10.51 -27.18 -2.66
N GLU A 132 -10.51 -27.23 -3.99
CA GLU A 132 -10.22 -26.08 -4.83
C GLU A 132 -11.25 -24.94 -4.66
N THR A 133 -12.54 -25.25 -4.57
CA THR A 133 -13.59 -24.25 -4.32
C THR A 133 -13.38 -23.58 -2.96
N THR A 134 -13.05 -24.33 -1.92
CA THR A 134 -12.77 -23.78 -0.59
C THR A 134 -11.52 -22.91 -0.61
N ARG A 135 -10.48 -23.36 -1.31
CA ARG A 135 -9.22 -22.62 -1.48
C ARG A 135 -9.46 -21.26 -2.15
N LEU A 136 -10.14 -21.25 -3.28
CA LEU A 136 -10.40 -20.00 -4.02
C LEU A 136 -11.34 -19.04 -3.28
N ARG A 137 -12.34 -19.58 -2.56
CA ARG A 137 -13.19 -18.77 -1.69
C ARG A 137 -12.41 -18.14 -0.55
N ALA A 138 -11.51 -18.88 0.07
CA ALA A 138 -10.67 -18.39 1.15
C ALA A 138 -9.72 -17.26 0.67
N LEU A 139 -9.17 -17.38 -0.55
CA LEU A 139 -8.36 -16.32 -1.15
C LEU A 139 -9.16 -15.02 -1.34
N ARG A 140 -10.35 -15.11 -1.96
CA ARG A 140 -11.22 -13.94 -2.16
C ARG A 140 -11.72 -13.37 -0.83
N ALA A 141 -12.10 -14.21 0.12
CA ALA A 141 -12.52 -13.75 1.45
C ALA A 141 -11.40 -12.97 2.16
N SER A 142 -10.15 -13.44 2.07
CA SER A 142 -9.00 -12.71 2.61
C SER A 142 -8.88 -11.31 2.01
N GLN A 143 -9.07 -11.17 0.68
CA GLN A 143 -9.07 -9.87 0.00
C GLN A 143 -10.21 -8.98 0.47
N TYR A 144 -11.44 -9.52 0.61
CA TYR A 144 -12.59 -8.71 1.01
C TYR A 144 -12.52 -8.26 2.48
N TYR A 145 -11.99 -9.08 3.38
CA TYR A 145 -11.65 -8.63 4.73
C TYR A 145 -10.56 -7.56 4.72
N GLY A 146 -9.55 -7.67 3.84
CA GLY A 146 -8.55 -6.63 3.61
C GLY A 146 -9.18 -5.32 3.16
N GLN A 147 -10.15 -5.36 2.21
CA GLN A 147 -10.90 -4.18 1.79
C GLN A 147 -11.67 -3.53 2.96
N ALA A 148 -12.31 -4.33 3.80
CA ALA A 148 -13.02 -3.83 4.97
C ALA A 148 -12.07 -3.15 5.98
N LEU A 149 -10.84 -3.66 6.15
CA LEU A 149 -9.83 -3.10 7.04
C LEU A 149 -9.37 -1.69 6.67
N PHE A 150 -9.42 -1.29 5.39
CA PHE A 150 -9.03 0.06 4.99
C PHE A 150 -9.88 1.16 5.66
N PHE A 151 -11.15 0.86 5.95
CA PHE A 151 -12.09 1.88 6.43
C PHE A 151 -12.72 1.58 7.80
N VAL A 152 -12.34 0.48 8.46
CA VAL A 152 -12.94 0.07 9.74
C VAL A 152 -12.80 1.13 10.84
N LEU A 153 -11.69 1.88 10.88
CA LEU A 153 -11.47 2.93 11.87
C LEU A 153 -12.36 4.18 11.70
N GLY A 154 -13.09 4.24 10.59
CA GLY A 154 -14.13 5.25 10.34
C GLY A 154 -15.55 4.68 10.38
N SER A 155 -15.72 3.39 10.69
CA SER A 155 -17.01 2.72 10.83
C SER A 155 -17.59 2.89 12.24
N ASP A 156 -18.79 2.32 12.46
CA ASP A 156 -19.45 2.31 13.77
C ASP A 156 -18.83 1.30 14.76
N ASP A 157 -17.95 0.41 14.27
CA ASP A 157 -17.24 -0.60 15.08
C ASP A 157 -15.71 -0.56 14.84
N PRO A 158 -15.04 0.56 15.16
CA PRO A 158 -13.58 0.66 14.97
C PRO A 158 -12.79 -0.30 15.88
N ASP A 159 -13.31 -0.70 17.04
CA ASP A 159 -12.74 -1.72 17.93
C ASP A 159 -12.76 -3.13 17.31
N GLY A 160 -13.59 -3.33 16.29
CA GLY A 160 -13.63 -4.55 15.49
C GLY A 160 -12.41 -4.81 14.60
N GLU A 161 -11.48 -3.88 14.49
CA GLU A 161 -10.34 -3.97 13.57
C GLU A 161 -9.51 -5.25 13.76
N GLU A 162 -9.12 -5.58 14.99
CA GLU A 162 -8.34 -6.80 15.27
C GLU A 162 -9.13 -8.08 14.94
N ARG A 163 -10.45 -8.08 15.22
CA ARG A 163 -11.32 -9.23 14.86
C ARG A 163 -11.42 -9.41 13.35
N LEU A 164 -11.57 -8.30 12.62
CA LEU A 164 -11.63 -8.27 11.17
C LEU A 164 -10.31 -8.75 10.54
N TYR A 165 -9.17 -8.26 11.06
CA TYR A 165 -7.85 -8.75 10.67
C TYR A 165 -7.74 -10.28 10.86
N LYS A 166 -8.13 -10.80 12.02
CA LYS A 166 -8.08 -12.24 12.31
C LYS A 166 -8.94 -13.07 11.34
N SER A 167 -10.09 -12.54 10.90
CA SER A 167 -10.91 -13.19 9.87
C SER A 167 -10.19 -13.25 8.53
N GLY A 168 -9.60 -12.15 8.09
CA GLY A 168 -8.79 -12.10 6.86
C GLY A 168 -7.57 -13.02 6.92
N ARG A 169 -6.85 -13.02 8.05
CA ARG A 169 -5.70 -13.90 8.28
C ARG A 169 -6.08 -15.38 8.29
N SER A 170 -7.18 -15.74 8.94
CA SER A 170 -7.68 -17.13 8.95
C SER A 170 -8.05 -17.61 7.54
N SER A 171 -8.63 -16.71 6.73
CA SER A 171 -8.94 -17.00 5.33
C SER A 171 -7.67 -17.19 4.50
N TRP A 172 -6.69 -16.30 4.65
CA TRP A 172 -5.36 -16.44 4.03
C TRP A 172 -4.68 -17.76 4.40
N ASP A 173 -4.63 -18.10 5.69
CA ASP A 173 -4.02 -19.34 6.15
C ASP A 173 -4.76 -20.58 5.64
N THR A 174 -6.08 -20.47 5.45
CA THR A 174 -6.89 -21.56 4.85
C THR A 174 -6.54 -21.72 3.37
N PHE A 175 -6.45 -20.64 2.61
CA PHE A 175 -5.94 -20.66 1.23
C PHE A 175 -4.55 -21.30 1.15
N CYS A 176 -3.64 -20.91 2.01
CA CYS A 176 -2.28 -21.44 2.05
C CYS A 176 -2.26 -22.96 2.32
N ARG A 177 -2.99 -23.41 3.34
CA ARG A 177 -3.04 -24.86 3.69
C ARG A 177 -3.63 -25.72 2.59
N LEU A 178 -4.54 -25.17 1.79
CA LEU A 178 -5.21 -25.90 0.68
C LEU A 178 -4.49 -25.74 -0.66
N SER A 179 -3.42 -24.95 -0.73
CA SER A 179 -2.59 -24.82 -1.94
C SER A 179 -1.73 -26.07 -2.19
N ALA A 180 -1.35 -26.30 -3.43
CA ALA A 180 -0.60 -27.47 -3.84
C ALA A 180 0.66 -27.07 -4.67
N PRO A 181 1.88 -27.19 -4.10
CA PRO A 181 2.17 -27.53 -2.70
C PRO A 181 1.77 -26.40 -1.73
N PRO A 182 1.46 -26.72 -0.46
CA PRO A 182 1.23 -25.67 0.52
C PRO A 182 2.55 -24.92 0.80
N PRO A 183 2.50 -23.61 1.05
CA PRO A 183 3.69 -22.88 1.49
C PRO A 183 4.20 -23.40 2.82
N VAL A 184 5.51 -23.27 3.04
CA VAL A 184 6.07 -23.45 4.38
C VAL A 184 5.68 -22.24 5.21
N MET A 185 4.89 -22.48 6.25
CA MET A 185 4.50 -21.45 7.22
C MET A 185 5.42 -21.59 8.43
N ALA A 186 6.12 -20.52 8.79
CA ALA A 186 7.10 -20.51 9.87
C ALA A 186 7.15 -19.15 10.57
N ASP A 187 7.83 -19.13 11.72
CA ASP A 187 8.14 -17.92 12.46
C ASP A 187 9.66 -17.71 12.42
N VAL A 188 10.11 -16.63 11.78
CA VAL A 188 11.53 -16.26 11.71
C VAL A 188 11.89 -15.42 12.95
N PRO A 189 12.93 -15.76 13.71
CA PRO A 189 13.28 -15.03 14.92
C PRO A 189 13.55 -13.55 14.67
N TYR A 190 12.86 -12.66 15.39
CA TYR A 190 13.03 -11.21 15.35
C TYR A 190 12.77 -10.61 16.72
N GLY A 191 13.81 -10.28 17.45
CA GLY A 191 13.68 -9.71 18.80
C GLY A 191 12.81 -10.55 19.74
N ARG A 192 11.74 -9.94 20.26
CA ARG A 192 10.78 -10.61 21.16
C ARG A 192 9.56 -11.17 20.43
N THR A 193 9.32 -10.70 19.21
CA THR A 193 8.16 -11.07 18.39
C THR A 193 8.68 -11.60 17.08
N PRO A 194 8.44 -12.88 16.72
CA PRO A 194 8.91 -13.44 15.47
C PRO A 194 8.19 -12.81 14.28
N LEU A 195 8.80 -12.93 13.10
CA LEU A 195 8.18 -12.57 11.83
C LEU A 195 7.43 -13.79 11.29
N PRO A 196 6.11 -13.78 11.19
CA PRO A 196 5.37 -14.83 10.49
C PRO A 196 5.73 -14.78 9.00
N VAL A 197 6.02 -15.95 8.41
CA VAL A 197 6.40 -16.08 7.00
C VAL A 197 5.60 -17.16 6.29
N TRP A 198 5.36 -16.96 4.99
CA TRP A 198 4.76 -17.92 4.06
C TRP A 198 5.70 -18.06 2.88
N PHE A 199 6.42 -19.19 2.83
CA PHE A 199 7.35 -19.48 1.76
C PHE A 199 6.71 -20.39 0.73
N PHE A 200 6.31 -19.81 -0.39
CA PHE A 200 5.71 -20.48 -1.53
C PHE A 200 6.77 -21.07 -2.45
N ARG A 201 6.47 -22.23 -3.02
CA ARG A 201 7.31 -22.94 -4.00
C ARG A 201 6.45 -23.34 -5.21
N PRO A 202 7.01 -23.33 -6.43
CA PRO A 202 6.25 -23.72 -7.63
C PRO A 202 5.77 -25.17 -7.59
N ASP A 203 6.58 -26.03 -6.96
CA ASP A 203 6.34 -27.48 -6.84
C ASP A 203 6.98 -28.06 -5.57
N ALA A 204 6.88 -29.38 -5.41
CA ALA A 204 7.44 -30.12 -4.29
C ALA A 204 8.79 -30.81 -4.61
N SER A 205 9.46 -30.46 -5.71
CA SER A 205 10.70 -31.11 -6.16
C SER A 205 11.87 -30.90 -5.20
N GLY A 206 11.90 -29.79 -4.47
CA GLY A 206 13.04 -29.39 -3.63
C GLY A 206 14.21 -28.82 -4.44
N GLU A 207 14.02 -28.56 -5.74
CA GLU A 207 15.04 -27.91 -6.58
C GLU A 207 15.42 -26.54 -6.06
N GLN A 208 16.69 -26.21 -6.16
CA GLN A 208 17.23 -24.89 -5.88
C GLN A 208 16.67 -23.86 -6.88
N ARG A 209 15.93 -22.88 -6.40
CA ARG A 209 15.26 -21.87 -7.25
C ARG A 209 15.58 -20.46 -6.82
N PRO A 210 15.57 -19.48 -7.75
CA PRO A 210 15.59 -18.08 -7.39
C PRO A 210 14.39 -17.77 -6.49
N THR A 211 14.56 -16.83 -5.59
CA THR A 211 13.57 -16.52 -4.57
C THR A 211 13.33 -15.00 -4.52
N VAL A 212 12.07 -14.57 -4.50
CA VAL A 212 11.71 -13.19 -4.27
C VAL A 212 11.15 -13.00 -2.86
N ILE A 213 11.67 -12.01 -2.12
CA ILE A 213 11.11 -11.52 -0.87
C ILE A 213 10.13 -10.39 -1.23
N LEU A 214 8.87 -10.54 -0.86
CA LEU A 214 7.81 -9.58 -1.15
C LEU A 214 7.50 -8.76 0.10
N THR A 215 7.93 -7.49 0.10
CA THR A 215 7.69 -6.55 1.20
C THR A 215 6.42 -5.75 0.92
N ASN A 216 5.44 -5.88 1.80
CA ASN A 216 4.18 -5.15 1.71
C ASN A 216 4.32 -3.68 2.16
N GLY A 217 3.38 -2.83 1.75
CA GLY A 217 3.30 -1.43 2.14
C GLY A 217 2.75 -1.21 3.55
N SER A 218 2.19 -0.01 3.77
CA SER A 218 1.66 0.40 5.08
C SER A 218 0.32 -0.23 5.44
N ASP A 219 -0.54 -0.47 4.45
CA ASP A 219 -1.95 -0.78 4.66
C ASP A 219 -2.37 -2.14 4.07
N GLY A 220 -1.53 -2.74 3.21
CA GLY A 220 -1.84 -3.98 2.50
C GLY A 220 -1.84 -5.21 3.40
N GLN A 221 -2.49 -6.27 2.94
CA GLN A 221 -2.56 -7.56 3.59
C GLN A 221 -1.76 -8.61 2.80
N ASN A 222 -1.56 -9.80 3.35
CA ASN A 222 -0.76 -10.86 2.71
C ASN A 222 -1.33 -11.28 1.34
N VAL A 223 -2.64 -11.21 1.16
CA VAL A 223 -3.31 -11.49 -0.11
C VAL A 223 -2.92 -10.50 -1.21
N ASP A 224 -2.55 -9.27 -0.88
CA ASP A 224 -2.03 -8.32 -1.86
C ASP A 224 -0.68 -8.78 -2.40
N MET A 225 0.15 -9.45 -1.59
CA MET A 225 1.40 -10.05 -2.05
C MET A 225 1.16 -11.24 -2.99
N TRP A 226 0.04 -11.96 -2.85
CA TRP A 226 -0.38 -12.92 -3.87
C TRP A 226 -0.63 -12.23 -5.22
N THR A 227 -1.39 -11.14 -5.19
CA THR A 227 -1.77 -10.36 -6.38
C THR A 227 -0.56 -9.71 -7.05
N TYR A 228 0.38 -9.17 -6.27
CA TYR A 228 1.51 -8.37 -6.76
C TYR A 228 2.86 -9.12 -6.79
N GLY A 229 2.85 -10.46 -6.65
CA GLY A 229 4.13 -11.15 -6.71
C GLY A 229 4.07 -12.67 -6.64
N VAL A 230 3.42 -13.27 -5.64
CA VAL A 230 3.50 -14.74 -5.42
C VAL A 230 3.07 -15.51 -6.66
N GLN A 231 1.89 -15.20 -7.21
CA GLN A 231 1.35 -15.93 -8.36
C GLN A 231 2.27 -15.82 -9.58
N ALA A 232 2.83 -14.64 -9.83
CA ALA A 232 3.74 -14.40 -10.95
C ALA A 232 5.10 -15.09 -10.77
N ALA A 233 5.62 -15.14 -9.53
CA ALA A 233 6.83 -15.87 -9.18
C ALA A 233 6.67 -17.37 -9.44
N LEU A 234 5.61 -17.97 -8.91
CA LEU A 234 5.33 -19.41 -9.06
C LEU A 234 5.16 -19.81 -10.52
N ALA A 235 4.45 -18.99 -11.33
CA ALA A 235 4.26 -19.23 -12.75
C ALA A 235 5.58 -19.22 -13.55
N ARG A 236 6.64 -18.58 -13.02
CA ARG A 236 7.98 -18.49 -13.61
C ARG A 236 8.99 -19.44 -12.97
N GLY A 237 8.54 -20.33 -12.11
CA GLY A 237 9.41 -21.30 -11.44
C GLY A 237 10.26 -20.71 -10.30
N TRP A 238 9.89 -19.57 -9.74
CA TRP A 238 10.54 -18.92 -8.63
C TRP A 238 9.84 -19.24 -7.30
N ASN A 239 10.61 -19.28 -6.22
CA ASN A 239 10.04 -19.24 -4.88
C ASN A 239 9.63 -17.80 -4.52
N ALA A 240 8.65 -17.68 -3.62
CA ALA A 240 8.23 -16.38 -3.10
C ALA A 240 8.08 -16.43 -1.57
N LEU A 241 8.64 -15.44 -0.88
CA LEU A 241 8.51 -15.25 0.55
C LEU A 241 7.60 -14.06 0.84
N VAL A 242 6.47 -14.30 1.49
CA VAL A 242 5.58 -13.29 2.08
C VAL A 242 5.83 -13.27 3.58
N TYR A 243 5.75 -12.12 4.23
CA TYR A 243 5.94 -11.98 5.67
C TYR A 243 5.18 -10.78 6.24
N ASP A 244 4.91 -10.81 7.54
CA ASP A 244 4.48 -9.64 8.30
C ASP A 244 5.69 -9.06 9.03
N GLY A 245 6.01 -7.79 8.75
CA GLY A 245 7.03 -7.02 9.48
C GLY A 245 6.43 -6.08 10.53
N PRO A 246 7.28 -5.37 11.30
CA PRO A 246 6.83 -4.29 12.18
C PRO A 246 5.91 -3.31 11.46
N GLY A 247 4.78 -2.94 12.05
CA GLY A 247 3.79 -2.06 11.42
C GLY A 247 2.87 -2.72 10.41
N GLN A 248 2.98 -4.04 10.19
CA GLN A 248 2.22 -4.79 9.19
C GLN A 248 1.54 -6.00 9.81
N GLY A 249 0.42 -6.42 9.24
CA GLY A 249 -0.27 -7.68 9.52
C GLY A 249 -0.35 -8.03 11.01
N GLN A 250 0.08 -9.23 11.37
CA GLN A 250 0.03 -9.70 12.74
C GLN A 250 0.83 -8.84 13.71
N LEU A 251 2.04 -8.39 13.31
CA LEU A 251 2.89 -7.60 14.20
C LEU A 251 2.20 -6.30 14.62
N LEU A 252 1.49 -5.63 13.70
CA LEU A 252 0.72 -4.45 14.03
C LEU A 252 -0.57 -4.80 14.78
N GLN A 253 -1.40 -5.62 14.16
CA GLN A 253 -2.81 -5.76 14.54
C GLN A 253 -2.98 -6.52 15.87
N VAL A 254 -2.10 -7.47 16.15
CA VAL A 254 -2.16 -8.34 17.32
C VAL A 254 -1.04 -8.04 18.32
N ASP A 255 0.19 -8.01 17.85
CA ASP A 255 1.38 -7.90 18.69
C ASP A 255 1.75 -6.45 19.03
N ARG A 256 1.10 -5.47 18.36
CA ARG A 256 1.25 -4.02 18.58
C ARG A 256 2.68 -3.52 18.38
N VAL A 257 3.36 -4.08 17.38
CA VAL A 257 4.71 -3.67 16.98
C VAL A 257 4.59 -2.73 15.77
N VAL A 258 4.98 -1.48 15.95
CA VAL A 258 4.89 -0.42 14.92
C VAL A 258 6.12 -0.43 14.00
N PHE A 259 6.07 0.31 12.90
CA PHE A 259 7.16 0.43 11.93
C PHE A 259 8.50 0.81 12.56
N THR A 260 9.57 0.40 11.92
CA THR A 260 10.95 0.76 12.26
C THR A 260 11.65 1.40 11.06
N PRO A 261 12.47 2.46 11.23
CA PRO A 261 13.27 3.03 10.16
C PRO A 261 14.49 2.17 9.78
N ARG A 262 14.73 1.09 10.50
CA ARG A 262 15.86 0.18 10.31
C ARG A 262 15.41 -1.14 9.68
N TRP A 263 14.83 -1.06 8.46
CA TRP A 263 14.23 -2.23 7.81
C TRP A 263 15.26 -3.32 7.46
N GLU A 264 16.54 -3.00 7.42
CA GLU A 264 17.62 -3.99 7.34
C GLU A 264 17.56 -5.00 8.49
N THR A 265 17.13 -4.58 9.69
CA THR A 265 16.99 -5.49 10.84
C THR A 265 15.85 -6.50 10.68
N VAL A 266 14.91 -6.21 9.76
CA VAL A 266 13.79 -7.10 9.42
C VAL A 266 14.18 -8.05 8.28
N VAL A 267 14.82 -7.53 7.23
CA VAL A 267 15.15 -8.33 6.04
C VAL A 267 16.32 -9.28 6.28
N THR A 268 17.35 -8.88 7.04
CA THR A 268 18.52 -9.72 7.29
C THR A 268 18.16 -11.09 7.90
N PRO A 269 17.31 -11.20 8.95
CA PRO A 269 16.86 -12.50 9.44
C PRO A 269 16.09 -13.33 8.41
N LEU A 270 15.33 -12.70 7.52
CA LEU A 270 14.64 -13.40 6.42
C LEU A 270 15.63 -13.98 5.42
N VAL A 271 16.67 -13.20 5.07
CA VAL A 271 17.77 -13.68 4.20
C VAL A 271 18.54 -14.81 4.88
N ASP A 272 18.85 -14.71 6.18
CA ASP A 272 19.50 -15.77 6.95
C ASP A 272 18.68 -17.08 6.89
N TRP A 273 17.37 -16.97 7.08
CA TRP A 273 16.46 -18.11 7.01
C TRP A 273 16.39 -18.71 5.60
N LEU A 274 16.40 -17.88 4.55
CA LEU A 274 16.38 -18.34 3.16
C LEU A 274 17.67 -19.02 2.75
N VAL A 275 18.85 -18.47 3.06
CA VAL A 275 20.15 -19.05 2.66
C VAL A 275 20.45 -20.37 3.37
N ALA A 276 19.81 -20.65 4.50
CA ALA A 276 19.90 -21.93 5.19
C ALA A 276 19.09 -23.06 4.52
N ARG A 277 18.27 -22.76 3.52
CA ARG A 277 17.38 -23.70 2.84
C ARG A 277 18.06 -24.32 1.64
N THR A 278 17.81 -25.61 1.41
CA THR A 278 18.35 -26.36 0.26
C THR A 278 17.59 -26.09 -1.05
N ASP A 279 16.36 -25.60 -0.97
CA ASP A 279 15.49 -25.27 -2.11
C ASP A 279 15.59 -23.79 -2.55
N VAL A 280 16.52 -23.02 -1.98
CA VAL A 280 16.82 -21.62 -2.31
C VAL A 280 18.19 -21.47 -2.96
N ASP A 281 18.26 -20.82 -4.12
CA ASP A 281 19.53 -20.35 -4.68
C ASP A 281 19.95 -19.07 -3.98
N ALA A 282 20.90 -19.18 -3.06
CA ALA A 282 21.39 -18.06 -2.24
C ALA A 282 22.03 -16.93 -3.07
N GLY A 283 22.46 -17.21 -4.29
CA GLY A 283 22.98 -16.18 -5.22
C GLY A 283 21.90 -15.46 -6.03
N ARG A 284 20.63 -15.87 -5.92
CA ARG A 284 19.51 -15.30 -6.68
C ARG A 284 18.31 -14.97 -5.77
N ILE A 285 18.56 -14.22 -4.70
CA ILE A 285 17.52 -13.68 -3.82
C ILE A 285 17.23 -12.25 -4.24
N ALA A 286 16.02 -11.99 -4.73
CA ALA A 286 15.52 -10.66 -5.04
C ALA A 286 14.69 -10.10 -3.88
N LEU A 287 14.68 -8.77 -3.73
CA LEU A 287 13.85 -8.05 -2.78
C LEU A 287 12.94 -7.08 -3.54
N THR A 288 11.64 -7.10 -3.23
CA THR A 288 10.70 -6.13 -3.79
C THR A 288 9.99 -5.37 -2.68
N GLY A 289 9.60 -4.13 -2.96
CA GLY A 289 8.85 -3.30 -2.03
C GLY A 289 7.67 -2.62 -2.71
N LEU A 290 6.44 -2.94 -2.29
CA LEU A 290 5.19 -2.39 -2.81
C LEU A 290 4.74 -1.18 -1.99
N SER A 291 4.26 -0.12 -2.64
CA SER A 291 3.72 1.07 -1.96
C SER A 291 4.79 1.73 -1.06
N MET A 292 4.51 1.99 0.20
CA MET A 292 5.50 2.53 1.15
C MET A 292 6.74 1.63 1.30
N ALA A 293 6.64 0.34 1.02
CA ALA A 293 7.81 -0.54 1.01
C ALA A 293 8.78 -0.26 -0.16
N GLY A 294 8.42 0.60 -1.10
CA GLY A 294 9.36 1.21 -2.02
C GLY A 294 10.40 2.12 -1.36
N ASP A 295 10.25 2.38 -0.04
CA ASP A 295 11.25 2.94 0.86
C ASP A 295 11.93 1.84 1.70
N LEU A 296 11.13 0.97 2.32
CA LEU A 296 11.59 -0.06 3.26
C LEU A 296 12.54 -1.07 2.62
N ALA A 297 12.22 -1.56 1.42
CA ALA A 297 13.05 -2.51 0.70
C ALA A 297 14.38 -1.89 0.23
N PRO A 298 14.43 -0.69 -0.38
CA PRO A 298 15.67 0.02 -0.64
C PRO A 298 16.49 0.31 0.63
N ARG A 299 15.84 0.69 1.74
CA ARG A 299 16.52 0.82 3.02
C ARG A 299 17.26 -0.46 3.42
N ALA A 300 16.57 -1.60 3.36
CA ALA A 300 17.19 -2.87 3.69
C ALA A 300 18.33 -3.25 2.72
N ALA A 301 18.11 -3.09 1.42
CA ALA A 301 19.10 -3.38 0.39
C ALA A 301 20.39 -2.54 0.50
N ALA A 302 20.30 -1.33 1.07
CA ALA A 302 21.48 -0.49 1.34
C ALA A 302 22.42 -1.08 2.43
N PHE A 303 22.00 -2.12 3.15
CA PHE A 303 22.73 -2.75 4.26
C PHE A 303 22.77 -4.28 4.20
N GLU A 304 22.11 -4.91 3.22
CA GLU A 304 22.07 -6.37 3.04
C GLU A 304 22.62 -6.75 1.66
N ASP A 305 23.91 -6.98 1.60
CA ASP A 305 24.65 -7.21 0.36
C ASP A 305 24.34 -8.58 -0.31
N ARG A 306 23.62 -9.49 0.34
CA ARG A 306 23.22 -10.80 -0.22
C ARG A 306 21.96 -10.71 -1.11
N ILE A 307 21.29 -9.57 -1.12
CA ILE A 307 20.24 -9.30 -2.10
C ILE A 307 20.88 -9.13 -3.48
N ALA A 308 20.43 -9.93 -4.44
CA ALA A 308 20.99 -9.97 -5.79
C ALA A 308 20.31 -8.98 -6.75
N ALA A 309 19.05 -8.61 -6.50
CA ALA A 309 18.30 -7.60 -7.26
C ALA A 309 17.24 -6.93 -6.38
N LEU A 310 16.96 -5.64 -6.65
CA LEU A 310 15.97 -4.85 -5.93
C LEU A 310 14.93 -4.29 -6.89
N VAL A 311 13.64 -4.30 -6.47
CA VAL A 311 12.57 -3.60 -7.19
C VAL A 311 11.79 -2.70 -6.22
N ALA A 312 11.74 -1.40 -6.50
CA ALA A 312 10.97 -0.41 -5.75
C ALA A 312 9.69 -0.02 -6.52
N MET A 313 8.51 -0.20 -5.92
CA MET A 313 7.20 -0.14 -6.58
C MET A 313 6.18 0.70 -5.80
N PRO A 314 6.18 2.04 -5.94
CA PRO A 314 7.12 2.92 -6.63
C PRO A 314 8.42 3.11 -5.86
N GLY A 315 9.40 3.81 -6.46
CA GLY A 315 10.54 4.31 -5.70
C GLY A 315 10.12 5.40 -4.71
N VAL A 316 10.39 5.20 -3.42
CA VAL A 316 10.05 6.16 -2.35
C VAL A 316 11.32 6.50 -1.57
N LEU A 317 11.64 7.80 -1.47
CA LEU A 317 12.81 8.27 -0.71
C LEU A 317 12.47 8.69 0.71
N ALA A 318 11.31 9.33 0.88
CA ALA A 318 10.90 9.91 2.14
C ALA A 318 9.38 9.90 2.26
N PRO A 319 8.78 8.92 2.94
CA PRO A 319 7.33 8.81 3.09
C PRO A 319 6.68 10.06 3.68
N TRP A 320 7.39 10.78 4.58
CA TRP A 320 6.91 12.04 5.16
C TRP A 320 6.61 13.12 4.11
N LEU A 321 7.34 13.15 3.00
CA LEU A 321 7.12 14.12 1.93
C LEU A 321 5.85 13.85 1.11
N GLY A 322 5.26 12.66 1.22
CA GLY A 322 3.94 12.34 0.67
C GLY A 322 2.79 13.00 1.41
N PHE A 323 3.00 13.48 2.65
CA PHE A 323 1.97 14.21 3.39
C PHE A 323 1.83 15.65 2.88
N PRO A 324 0.61 16.24 2.91
CA PRO A 324 0.38 17.63 2.55
C PRO A 324 1.32 18.60 3.29
N PRO A 325 1.77 19.68 2.64
CA PRO A 325 2.63 20.68 3.28
C PRO A 325 2.06 21.24 4.59
N GLU A 326 0.73 21.37 4.67
CA GLU A 326 -0.01 21.89 5.83
C GLU A 326 0.15 20.94 7.03
N ILE A 327 0.01 19.63 6.81
CA ILE A 327 0.23 18.60 7.84
C ILE A 327 1.71 18.56 8.23
N ARG A 328 2.63 18.68 7.27
CA ARG A 328 4.07 18.67 7.56
C ARG A 328 4.54 19.86 8.39
N LYS A 329 3.91 21.03 8.22
CA LYS A 329 4.21 22.26 8.99
C LYS A 329 3.80 22.18 10.47
N ILE A 330 2.87 21.28 10.83
CA ILE A 330 2.46 21.07 12.22
C ILE A 330 3.62 20.52 13.06
N LEU A 331 4.50 19.72 12.44
CA LEU A 331 5.61 19.07 13.11
C LEU A 331 6.75 20.06 13.40
N THR A 332 6.88 20.47 14.66
CA THR A 332 7.98 21.28 15.17
C THR A 332 8.96 20.40 15.97
N PRO A 333 10.16 20.91 16.32
CA PRO A 333 11.06 20.20 17.24
C PRO A 333 10.49 20.04 18.67
N ASP A 334 9.56 20.92 19.07
CA ASP A 334 8.91 20.85 20.39
C ASP A 334 7.66 19.98 20.32
N LYS A 335 7.68 18.90 21.07
CA LYS A 335 6.55 17.96 21.17
C LYS A 335 5.28 18.59 21.72
N ALA A 336 5.41 19.45 22.75
CA ALA A 336 4.25 20.07 23.38
C ALA A 336 3.58 21.08 22.44
N GLU A 337 4.39 21.88 21.72
CA GLU A 337 3.91 22.81 20.71
C GLU A 337 3.22 22.06 19.56
N THR A 338 3.86 21.04 19.00
CA THR A 338 3.29 20.21 17.93
C THR A 338 1.93 19.65 18.34
N ASN A 339 1.87 19.02 19.51
CA ASN A 339 0.64 18.38 19.98
C ASN A 339 -0.44 19.41 20.36
N LYS A 340 -0.06 20.61 20.81
CA LYS A 340 -0.98 21.72 21.02
C LYS A 340 -1.63 22.18 19.70
N ILE A 341 -0.82 22.42 18.66
CA ILE A 341 -1.33 22.80 17.32
C ILE A 341 -2.28 21.71 16.81
N TRP A 342 -1.87 20.45 16.90
CA TRP A 342 -2.67 19.31 16.48
C TRP A 342 -4.04 19.28 17.16
N ASN A 343 -4.07 19.31 18.50
CA ASN A 343 -5.29 19.15 19.28
C ASN A 343 -6.23 20.38 19.25
N GLU A 344 -5.65 21.58 19.22
CA GLU A 344 -6.45 22.82 19.33
C GLU A 344 -6.83 23.42 17.97
N GLN A 345 -6.05 23.14 16.89
CA GLN A 345 -6.25 23.82 15.61
C GLN A 345 -6.58 22.85 14.46
N VAL A 346 -6.14 21.59 14.52
CA VAL A 346 -6.35 20.63 13.42
C VAL A 346 -7.52 19.70 13.71
N VAL A 347 -7.46 18.98 14.83
CA VAL A 347 -8.48 17.96 15.17
C VAL A 347 -9.92 18.51 15.16
N PRO A 348 -10.21 19.72 15.69
CA PRO A 348 -11.57 20.26 15.68
C PRO A 348 -12.15 20.56 14.29
N GLU A 349 -11.28 20.73 13.29
CA GLU A 349 -11.67 21.10 11.92
C GLU A 349 -11.77 19.90 10.98
N LEU A 350 -11.36 18.70 11.42
CA LEU A 350 -11.39 17.49 10.60
C LEU A 350 -12.82 17.02 10.36
N THR A 351 -13.12 16.74 9.10
CA THR A 351 -14.31 15.95 8.76
C THR A 351 -14.15 14.49 9.24
N SER A 352 -15.25 13.77 9.37
CA SER A 352 -15.20 12.35 9.76
C SER A 352 -14.37 11.49 8.81
N ALA A 353 -14.37 11.80 7.51
CA ALA A 353 -13.58 11.08 6.50
C ALA A 353 -12.08 11.35 6.65
N GLU A 354 -11.70 12.62 6.86
CA GLU A 354 -10.32 13.01 7.12
C GLU A 354 -9.79 12.39 8.42
N ALA A 355 -10.60 12.43 9.48
CA ALA A 355 -10.28 11.81 10.76
C ALA A 355 -10.05 10.29 10.60
N ALA A 356 -10.91 9.59 9.86
CA ALA A 356 -10.76 8.17 9.58
C ALA A 356 -9.47 7.87 8.80
N THR A 357 -9.17 8.67 7.77
CA THR A 357 -7.95 8.57 6.98
C THR A 357 -6.70 8.75 7.84
N LEU A 358 -6.66 9.78 8.67
CA LEU A 358 -5.52 10.06 9.55
C LEU A 358 -5.35 8.98 10.62
N LYS A 359 -6.44 8.47 11.22
CA LYS A 359 -6.39 7.31 12.12
C LYS A 359 -5.71 6.14 11.44
N LYS A 360 -6.14 5.77 10.23
CA LYS A 360 -5.57 4.65 9.46
C LYS A 360 -4.11 4.87 9.09
N ARG A 361 -3.73 6.09 8.70
CA ARG A 361 -2.34 6.41 8.31
C ARG A 361 -1.37 6.41 9.48
N PHE A 362 -1.82 6.76 10.69
CA PHE A 362 -0.94 6.93 11.84
C PHE A 362 -0.92 5.73 12.81
N GLU A 363 -1.86 4.78 12.70
CA GLU A 363 -1.92 3.61 13.58
C GLU A 363 -0.66 2.75 13.54
N SER A 364 -0.07 2.59 12.34
CA SER A 364 1.13 1.76 12.13
C SER A 364 2.41 2.37 12.69
N PHE A 365 2.35 3.64 13.15
CA PHE A 365 3.50 4.38 13.64
C PHE A 365 3.44 4.70 15.14
N SER A 366 2.33 4.37 15.81
CA SER A 366 2.17 4.65 17.25
C SER A 366 1.11 3.75 17.87
N VAL A 367 1.50 2.92 18.84
CA VAL A 367 0.54 2.09 19.58
C VAL A 367 -0.53 2.93 20.27
N PRO A 368 -0.22 4.06 20.95
CA PRO A 368 -1.26 4.94 21.48
C PRO A 368 -2.20 5.49 20.39
N ALA A 369 -1.70 5.82 19.20
CA ALA A 369 -2.55 6.29 18.10
C ALA A 369 -3.48 5.18 17.60
N MET A 370 -2.98 3.95 17.45
CA MET A 370 -3.77 2.78 17.08
C MET A 370 -4.88 2.51 18.11
N LEU A 371 -4.55 2.50 19.40
CA LEU A 371 -5.53 2.25 20.47
C LEU A 371 -6.61 3.33 20.52
N ALA A 372 -6.22 4.62 20.37
CA ALA A 372 -7.17 5.72 20.28
C ALA A 372 -8.11 5.57 19.06
N ALA A 373 -7.54 5.19 17.91
CA ALA A 373 -8.31 4.97 16.69
C ALA A 373 -9.35 3.84 16.83
N ARG A 374 -8.97 2.71 17.43
CA ARG A 374 -9.86 1.59 17.78
C ARG A 374 -10.94 1.98 18.81
N ASP A 375 -10.64 2.92 19.71
CA ASP A 375 -11.60 3.49 20.64
C ASP A 375 -12.51 4.56 20.00
N GLY A 376 -12.48 4.70 18.67
CA GLY A 376 -13.24 5.69 17.92
C GLY A 376 -12.72 7.11 18.03
N LYS A 377 -11.65 7.35 18.81
CA LYS A 377 -11.11 8.67 19.12
C LYS A 377 -9.97 9.07 18.19
N MET A 378 -9.76 10.37 18.03
CA MET A 378 -8.54 10.89 17.44
C MET A 378 -7.39 10.80 18.48
N PHE A 379 -6.20 10.43 18.03
CA PHE A 379 -5.00 10.44 18.87
C PHE A 379 -4.57 11.88 19.17
N THR A 380 -4.00 12.10 20.35
CA THR A 380 -3.60 13.43 20.85
C THR A 380 -2.09 13.68 20.72
N ASP A 381 -1.28 12.65 20.55
CA ASP A 381 0.15 12.76 20.29
C ASP A 381 0.44 12.58 18.79
N PHE A 382 0.46 13.69 18.08
CA PHE A 382 0.83 13.72 16.65
C PHE A 382 2.35 13.68 16.46
N HIS A 383 3.11 14.29 17.39
CA HIS A 383 4.55 14.42 17.24
C HIS A 383 5.26 13.07 17.12
N THR A 384 4.95 12.10 17.99
CA THR A 384 5.67 10.82 18.04
C THR A 384 5.54 10.02 16.73
N PRO A 385 4.34 9.73 16.19
CA PRO A 385 4.22 9.02 14.92
C PRO A 385 4.75 9.85 13.72
N ALA A 386 4.58 11.16 13.70
CA ALA A 386 5.11 12.02 12.64
C ALA A 386 6.64 12.01 12.59
N GLN A 387 7.32 12.03 13.75
CA GLN A 387 8.78 11.88 13.82
C GLN A 387 9.24 10.51 13.33
N LEU A 388 8.52 9.44 13.66
CA LEU A 388 8.84 8.11 13.18
C LEU A 388 8.70 8.04 11.64
N ILE A 389 7.60 8.55 11.07
CA ILE A 389 7.42 8.61 9.61
C ILE A 389 8.56 9.44 8.96
N LYS A 390 8.91 10.58 9.55
CA LYS A 390 10.00 11.43 9.07
C LYS A 390 11.36 10.71 9.12
N SER A 391 11.58 9.82 10.05
CA SER A 391 12.82 9.04 10.18
C SER A 391 12.98 7.91 9.15
N LEU A 392 11.93 7.64 8.36
CA LEU A 392 11.99 6.70 7.23
C LEU A 392 12.68 7.30 5.99
N ASP A 393 13.18 8.53 6.06
CA ASP A 393 13.93 9.16 4.97
C ASP A 393 15.23 8.38 4.68
N ILE A 394 15.34 7.81 3.46
CA ILE A 394 16.49 7.05 3.00
C ILE A 394 17.40 7.85 2.03
N THR A 395 17.16 9.15 1.87
CA THR A 395 17.88 10.01 0.92
C THR A 395 19.40 9.88 1.05
N ASP A 396 19.91 9.73 2.26
CA ASP A 396 21.35 9.67 2.55
C ASP A 396 21.94 8.26 2.42
N VAL A 397 21.12 7.23 2.27
CA VAL A 397 21.57 5.83 2.21
C VAL A 397 21.31 5.13 0.88
N VAL A 398 20.41 5.66 0.06
CA VAL A 398 20.03 5.04 -1.23
C VAL A 398 21.23 4.85 -2.17
N GLY A 399 22.23 5.74 -2.13
CA GLY A 399 23.48 5.61 -2.88
C GLY A 399 24.40 4.45 -2.45
N ARG A 400 24.09 3.76 -1.32
CA ARG A 400 24.83 2.58 -0.85
C ARG A 400 24.33 1.28 -1.50
N ILE A 401 23.20 1.29 -2.17
CA ILE A 401 22.63 0.12 -2.88
C ILE A 401 23.59 -0.29 -4.00
N LYS A 402 23.98 -1.56 -4.02
CA LYS A 402 25.02 -2.08 -4.94
C LYS A 402 24.43 -2.97 -6.05
N MET A 403 23.33 -3.68 -5.76
CA MET A 403 22.72 -4.60 -6.69
C MET A 403 21.93 -3.86 -7.78
N PRO A 404 21.70 -4.49 -8.94
CA PRO A 404 20.79 -3.98 -9.96
C PRO A 404 19.43 -3.62 -9.36
N THR A 405 18.91 -2.45 -9.70
CA THR A 405 17.68 -1.91 -9.12
C THR A 405 16.72 -1.43 -10.19
N LEU A 406 15.51 -1.96 -10.19
CA LEU A 406 14.38 -1.43 -10.96
C LEU A 406 13.59 -0.46 -10.09
N VAL A 407 13.39 0.75 -10.62
CA VAL A 407 12.50 1.75 -10.02
C VAL A 407 11.27 1.90 -10.88
N LEU A 408 10.11 1.51 -10.36
CA LEU A 408 8.82 1.77 -11.02
C LEU A 408 8.29 3.16 -10.68
N ASP A 409 7.60 3.75 -11.65
CA ASP A 409 6.79 4.95 -11.53
C ASP A 409 5.43 4.72 -12.20
N TYR A 410 4.46 5.53 -11.90
CA TYR A 410 3.11 5.41 -12.45
C TYR A 410 2.61 6.77 -12.97
N ASP A 411 1.88 6.76 -14.08
CA ASP A 411 1.08 7.94 -14.42
C ASP A 411 0.08 8.21 -13.30
N TYR A 412 -0.04 9.47 -12.91
CA TYR A 412 -0.91 9.88 -11.81
C TYR A 412 -0.58 9.21 -10.45
N GLU A 413 0.72 9.00 -10.15
CA GLU A 413 1.16 8.60 -8.80
C GLU A 413 0.73 9.63 -7.78
N GLN A 414 -0.22 9.28 -6.92
CA GLN A 414 -0.88 10.23 -6.03
C GLN A 414 -0.27 10.30 -4.62
N PHE A 415 0.52 9.31 -4.19
CA PHE A 415 1.08 9.27 -2.83
C PHE A 415 2.51 9.81 -2.75
N TYR A 416 3.32 9.50 -3.76
CA TYR A 416 4.75 9.83 -3.78
C TYR A 416 5.17 10.50 -5.10
N PRO A 417 4.45 11.53 -5.57
CA PRO A 417 4.70 12.13 -6.89
C PRO A 417 6.14 12.63 -7.01
N GLY A 418 6.82 12.20 -8.07
CA GLY A 418 8.20 12.60 -8.39
C GLY A 418 9.29 11.90 -7.59
N GLN A 419 8.99 11.20 -6.49
CA GLN A 419 10.00 10.49 -5.71
C GLN A 419 10.64 9.31 -6.46
N PRO A 420 9.92 8.54 -7.32
CA PRO A 420 10.56 7.49 -8.10
C PRO A 420 11.72 8.01 -8.98
N ARG A 421 11.52 9.14 -9.64
CA ARG A 421 12.57 9.77 -10.45
C ARG A 421 13.74 10.24 -9.59
N GLN A 422 13.45 10.85 -8.45
CA GLN A 422 14.49 11.30 -7.51
C GLN A 422 15.31 10.13 -6.96
N MET A 423 14.67 9.00 -6.64
CA MET A 423 15.37 7.77 -6.23
C MET A 423 16.27 7.26 -7.35
N PHE A 424 15.72 7.11 -8.55
CA PHE A 424 16.50 6.67 -9.70
C PHE A 424 17.74 7.53 -9.92
N ASP A 425 17.62 8.86 -9.86
CA ASP A 425 18.75 9.77 -10.06
C ASP A 425 19.85 9.61 -8.99
N LYS A 426 19.48 9.27 -7.75
CA LYS A 426 20.42 9.09 -6.62
C LYS A 426 21.10 7.71 -6.58
N LEU A 427 20.52 6.69 -7.16
CA LEU A 427 21.13 5.36 -7.25
C LEU A 427 22.45 5.42 -8.03
N THR A 428 23.47 4.71 -7.54
CA THR A 428 24.80 4.59 -8.17
C THR A 428 25.05 3.19 -8.73
N SER A 429 24.23 2.19 -8.36
CA SER A 429 24.25 0.84 -8.88
C SER A 429 23.73 0.77 -10.34
N PRO A 430 23.89 -0.35 -11.04
CA PRO A 430 23.11 -0.64 -12.26
C PRO A 430 21.62 -0.43 -11.98
N LYS A 431 20.92 0.31 -12.86
CA LYS A 431 19.55 0.73 -12.57
C LYS A 431 18.72 0.90 -13.82
N ASP A 432 17.45 0.53 -13.71
CA ASP A 432 16.43 0.76 -14.71
C ASP A 432 15.26 1.55 -14.12
N TYR A 433 14.64 2.36 -14.98
CA TYR A 433 13.46 3.14 -14.63
C TYR A 433 12.35 2.83 -15.63
N LEU A 434 11.21 2.42 -15.10
CA LEU A 434 10.08 2.09 -15.93
C LEU A 434 8.82 2.75 -15.41
N LYS A 435 8.07 3.38 -16.31
CA LYS A 435 6.82 4.05 -15.97
C LYS A 435 5.63 3.28 -16.53
N LEU A 436 4.73 2.87 -15.66
CA LEU A 436 3.45 2.26 -16.02
C LEU A 436 2.43 3.37 -16.31
N THR A 437 1.73 3.26 -17.45
CA THR A 437 1.04 4.39 -18.07
C THR A 437 -0.47 4.22 -18.14
N ALA A 438 -1.17 5.34 -18.29
CA ALA A 438 -2.60 5.38 -18.54
C ALA A 438 -3.01 4.78 -19.88
N ALA A 439 -2.09 4.73 -20.86
CA ALA A 439 -2.38 4.17 -22.19
C ALA A 439 -2.77 2.68 -22.15
N THR A 440 -2.32 1.96 -21.11
CA THR A 440 -2.63 0.54 -20.92
C THR A 440 -3.47 0.26 -19.67
N GLY A 441 -3.96 1.30 -18.98
CA GLY A 441 -4.74 1.17 -17.77
C GLY A 441 -3.90 0.86 -16.51
N ALA A 442 -2.57 0.98 -16.60
CA ALA A 442 -1.64 0.64 -15.52
C ALA A 442 -1.20 1.87 -14.68
N GLN A 443 -1.94 2.97 -14.78
CA GLN A 443 -1.73 4.19 -14.01
C GLN A 443 -2.18 4.03 -12.55
N LEU A 444 -1.95 5.06 -11.75
CA LEU A 444 -2.18 5.17 -10.32
C LEU A 444 -1.20 4.33 -9.50
N HIS A 445 -1.08 4.70 -8.25
CA HIS A 445 -0.20 4.04 -7.28
C HIS A 445 -0.34 2.51 -7.29
N CYS A 446 0.74 1.80 -7.54
CA CYS A 446 0.78 0.34 -7.61
C CYS A 446 -0.12 -0.29 -8.71
N SER A 447 -0.56 0.47 -9.72
CA SER A 447 -1.38 -0.04 -10.84
C SER A 447 -2.60 -0.86 -10.39
N PRO A 448 -3.54 -0.30 -9.63
CA PRO A 448 -4.63 -1.05 -9.00
C PRO A 448 -5.52 -1.79 -10.00
N MET A 449 -5.64 -1.31 -11.24
CA MET A 449 -6.44 -1.93 -12.30
C MET A 449 -5.66 -2.92 -13.17
N ALA A 450 -4.32 -2.94 -13.06
CA ALA A 450 -3.45 -3.71 -13.94
C ALA A 450 -2.34 -4.46 -13.19
N PRO A 451 -2.66 -5.22 -12.11
CA PRO A 451 -1.65 -5.95 -11.35
C PRO A 451 -0.93 -7.01 -12.20
N GLN A 452 -1.55 -7.52 -13.25
CA GLN A 452 -0.93 -8.46 -14.17
C GLN A 452 0.19 -7.81 -14.97
N GLN A 453 -0.05 -6.64 -15.60
CA GLN A 453 0.99 -5.88 -16.31
C GLN A 453 2.12 -5.46 -15.37
N HIS A 454 1.77 -5.07 -14.12
CA HIS A 454 2.75 -4.77 -13.08
C HIS A 454 3.69 -5.97 -12.84
N CYS A 455 3.12 -7.16 -12.64
CA CYS A 455 3.89 -8.38 -12.43
C CYS A 455 4.71 -8.80 -13.66
N GLU A 456 4.17 -8.63 -14.87
CA GLU A 456 4.90 -8.91 -16.13
C GLU A 456 6.20 -8.13 -16.15
N VAL A 457 6.13 -6.81 -16.00
CA VAL A 457 7.29 -5.92 -16.03
C VAL A 457 8.32 -6.28 -14.95
N VAL A 458 7.86 -6.51 -13.71
CA VAL A 458 8.74 -6.82 -12.59
C VAL A 458 9.46 -8.16 -12.80
N PHE A 459 8.73 -9.19 -13.17
CA PHE A 459 9.31 -10.54 -13.25
C PHE A 459 10.08 -10.78 -14.54
N ASP A 460 9.74 -10.13 -15.64
CA ASP A 460 10.55 -10.18 -16.86
C ASP A 460 11.91 -9.52 -16.59
N TRP A 461 11.93 -8.33 -15.96
CA TRP A 461 13.17 -7.68 -15.55
C TRP A 461 13.99 -8.54 -14.56
N LEU A 462 13.34 -9.19 -13.58
CA LEU A 462 14.03 -10.07 -12.63
C LEU A 462 14.64 -11.30 -13.31
N GLN A 463 13.96 -11.89 -14.31
CA GLN A 463 14.48 -13.03 -15.07
C GLN A 463 15.68 -12.65 -15.95
N GLU A 464 15.67 -11.45 -16.54
CA GLU A 464 16.78 -10.91 -17.31
C GLU A 464 17.99 -10.56 -16.43
N THR A 465 17.74 -10.00 -15.24
CA THR A 465 18.77 -9.57 -14.30
C THR A 465 19.40 -10.75 -13.55
N LEU A 466 18.64 -11.78 -13.23
CA LEU A 466 19.05 -12.98 -12.51
C LEU A 466 18.82 -14.24 -13.36
N PRO A 467 19.54 -14.39 -14.49
CA PRO A 467 19.31 -15.50 -15.41
C PRO A 467 19.52 -16.86 -14.75
N GLY A 468 18.84 -17.89 -15.29
CA GLY A 468 19.09 -19.29 -14.92
C GLY A 468 20.54 -19.68 -15.16
N ARG A 469 21.08 -20.57 -14.31
CA ARG A 469 22.39 -21.19 -14.52
C ARG A 469 22.32 -22.23 -15.61
#